data_765559136fc741adb4b0f1a4696a0df8
#
_entry.id   765559136fc741adb4b0f1a4696a0df8
#
_cell.length_a   1.000
_cell.length_b   1.000
_cell.length_c   1.000
_cell.angle_alpha   90.00
_cell.angle_beta   90.00
_cell.angle_gamma   90.00
#
_symmetry.space_group_name_H-M   'P 1'
#
loop_
_entity.id
_entity.type
_entity.pdbx_description
1 polymer ?
#
loop_
_entity_poly.entity_id
_entity_poly.type
_entity_poly.pdbx_seq_one_letter_code
_entity_poly.pdbx_strand_id
1 'polypeptide(L)'
;MKEKTVNINNFIGVYDNYITKEDCNKAIKLYEEQNKFNNTINRIGGEKSPITEKQDQQYFAAPFNLDVWWESLKPMMFNFDLAWNHYTKNTGASDAYRVPFHFTDLKIQKT
;
A
#
# COMPACT_ATOMS: atom_id res chain seq x y z
N MET A 1 -21.70 -4.34 -7.08
CA MET A 1 -20.50 -3.47 -7.03
C MET A 1 -20.83 -2.21 -6.27
N LYS A 2 -19.98 -1.88 -5.30
CA LYS A 2 -20.15 -0.62 -4.58
C LYS A 2 -19.64 0.53 -5.43
N GLU A 3 -20.37 1.63 -5.40
CA GLU A 3 -20.00 2.82 -6.14
C GLU A 3 -18.76 3.48 -5.51
N LYS A 4 -17.85 3.95 -6.36
CA LYS A 4 -16.71 4.73 -5.93
C LYS A 4 -17.18 6.13 -5.54
N THR A 5 -16.80 6.58 -4.36
CA THR A 5 -17.13 7.92 -3.90
C THR A 5 -15.88 8.62 -3.39
N VAL A 6 -15.86 9.94 -3.54
CA VAL A 6 -14.74 10.77 -3.12
C VAL A 6 -15.24 11.91 -2.25
N ASN A 7 -14.54 12.14 -1.15
CA ASN A 7 -14.78 13.29 -0.29
C ASN A 7 -13.45 13.92 0.09
N ILE A 8 -13.24 15.18 -0.29
CA ILE A 8 -12.01 15.92 0.06
C ILE A 8 -12.42 17.10 0.93
N ASN A 9 -11.86 17.17 2.13
CA ASN A 9 -12.12 18.24 3.09
C ASN A 9 -10.83 18.60 3.82
N ASN A 10 -10.46 19.87 3.79
CA ASN A 10 -9.24 20.36 4.44
C ASN A 10 -7.99 19.54 4.06
N PHE A 11 -7.84 19.26 2.77
CA PHE A 11 -6.74 18.47 2.21
C PHE A 11 -6.70 17.00 2.66
N ILE A 12 -7.77 16.53 3.31
CA ILE A 12 -7.93 15.10 3.62
C ILE A 12 -8.89 14.51 2.59
N GLY A 13 -8.41 13.56 1.81
CA GLY A 13 -9.20 12.88 0.81
C GLY A 13 -9.60 11.49 1.28
N VAL A 14 -10.91 11.19 1.18
CA VAL A 14 -11.43 9.86 1.46
C VAL A 14 -11.96 9.29 0.16
N TYR A 15 -11.43 8.14 -0.23
CA TYR A 15 -11.73 7.49 -1.50
C TYR A 15 -12.35 6.13 -1.25
N ASP A 16 -13.67 6.12 -1.10
CA ASP A 16 -14.40 4.90 -0.78
C ASP A 16 -14.53 3.99 -2.01
N ASN A 17 -14.32 2.70 -1.79
CA ASN A 17 -14.52 1.65 -2.79
C ASN A 17 -13.55 1.73 -3.98
N TYR A 18 -12.46 2.48 -3.87
CA TYR A 18 -11.41 2.50 -4.90
C TYR A 18 -10.56 1.22 -4.83
N ILE A 19 -10.22 0.77 -3.63
CA ILE A 19 -9.56 -0.51 -3.42
C ILE A 19 -10.65 -1.52 -3.07
N THR A 20 -10.81 -2.55 -3.89
CA THR A 20 -11.89 -3.51 -3.72
C THR A 20 -11.53 -4.57 -2.70
N LYS A 21 -12.54 -5.27 -2.20
CA LYS A 21 -12.33 -6.41 -1.30
C LYS A 21 -11.48 -7.48 -2.00
N GLU A 22 -11.69 -7.68 -3.28
CA GLU A 22 -10.90 -8.61 -4.08
C GLU A 22 -9.43 -8.21 -4.12
N ASP A 23 -9.14 -6.92 -4.32
CA ASP A 23 -7.77 -6.40 -4.30
C ASP A 23 -7.11 -6.65 -2.94
N CYS A 24 -7.84 -6.41 -1.86
CA CYS A 24 -7.35 -6.65 -0.51
C CYS A 24 -7.06 -8.13 -0.28
N ASN A 25 -7.95 -9.01 -0.74
CA ASN A 25 -7.77 -10.45 -0.60
C ASN A 25 -6.54 -10.95 -1.34
N LYS A 26 -6.26 -10.39 -2.52
CA LYS A 26 -5.05 -10.73 -3.28
C LYS A 26 -3.78 -10.33 -2.52
N ALA A 27 -3.80 -9.16 -1.89
CA ALA A 27 -2.67 -8.69 -1.09
C ALA A 27 -2.45 -9.59 0.14
N ILE A 28 -3.53 -9.95 0.82
CA ILE A 28 -3.45 -10.83 1.98
C ILE A 28 -2.92 -12.21 1.58
N LYS A 29 -3.42 -12.76 0.49
CA LYS A 29 -2.97 -14.05 -0.01
C LYS A 29 -1.47 -14.03 -0.35
N LEU A 30 -1.03 -12.98 -1.01
CA LEU A 30 0.39 -12.79 -1.31
C LEU A 30 1.22 -12.79 -0.02
N TYR A 31 0.81 -12.03 0.97
CA TYR A 31 1.51 -11.98 2.25
C TYR A 31 1.60 -13.36 2.90
N GLU A 32 0.48 -14.07 2.98
CA GLU A 32 0.45 -15.39 3.62
C GLU A 32 1.32 -16.41 2.88
N GLU A 33 1.35 -16.37 1.56
CA GLU A 33 2.23 -17.23 0.77
C GLU A 33 3.70 -16.92 1.03
N GLN A 34 4.07 -15.64 1.04
CA GLN A 34 5.45 -15.24 1.27
C GLN A 34 5.88 -15.53 2.71
N ASN A 35 4.97 -15.43 3.65
CA ASN A 35 5.26 -15.79 5.03
C ASN A 35 5.57 -17.28 5.18
N LYS A 36 4.91 -18.15 4.43
CA LYS A 36 5.21 -19.59 4.41
C LYS A 36 6.61 -19.88 3.92
N PHE A 37 7.13 -19.05 3.03
CA PHE A 37 8.49 -19.20 2.49
C PHE A 37 9.53 -18.40 3.27
N ASN A 38 9.17 -17.88 4.44
CA ASN A 38 10.05 -17.07 5.30
C ASN A 38 10.60 -15.81 4.61
N ASN A 39 9.80 -15.23 3.71
CA ASN A 39 10.17 -14.00 2.99
C ASN A 39 9.60 -12.74 3.64
N THR A 40 9.14 -12.84 4.88
CA THR A 40 8.67 -11.70 5.66
C THR A 40 9.66 -11.35 6.75
N ILE A 41 9.62 -10.09 7.18
CA ILE A 41 10.49 -9.60 8.25
C ILE A 41 9.67 -9.43 9.51
N ASN A 42 10.16 -10.04 10.59
CA ASN A 42 9.54 -9.94 11.90
C ASN A 42 10.21 -8.81 12.68
N ARG A 43 9.42 -7.85 13.15
CA ARG A 43 9.92 -6.70 13.91
C ARG A 43 9.76 -6.87 15.42
N ILE A 44 9.44 -8.06 15.88
CA ILE A 44 9.27 -8.33 17.31
C ILE A 44 10.63 -8.58 17.93
N GLY A 45 10.97 -7.82 18.98
CA GLY A 45 12.09 -8.14 19.86
C GLY A 45 13.48 -7.90 19.31
N GLY A 46 13.65 -6.93 18.42
CA GLY A 46 14.99 -6.51 18.02
C GLY A 46 15.74 -5.88 19.19
N GLU A 47 17.07 -6.07 19.24
CA GLU A 47 17.91 -5.53 20.30
C GLU A 47 17.78 -4.02 20.47
N LYS A 48 17.45 -3.32 19.40
CA LYS A 48 17.35 -1.86 19.36
C LYS A 48 15.93 -1.33 19.45
N SER A 49 14.92 -2.21 19.50
CA SER A 49 13.52 -1.79 19.58
C SER A 49 12.85 -2.51 20.73
N PRO A 50 12.33 -1.77 21.71
CA PRO A 50 11.55 -2.40 22.76
C PRO A 50 10.37 -3.18 22.19
N ILE A 51 10.14 -4.37 22.69
CA ILE A 51 9.03 -5.24 22.26
C ILE A 51 7.69 -4.51 22.28
N THR A 52 7.52 -3.57 23.20
CA THR A 52 6.28 -2.83 23.38
C THR A 52 6.00 -1.80 22.29
N GLU A 53 7.00 -1.42 21.49
CA GLU A 53 6.83 -0.35 20.50
C GLU A 53 6.40 -0.85 19.13
N LYS A 54 6.95 -1.98 18.68
CA LYS A 54 6.67 -2.51 17.34
C LYS A 54 6.58 -4.03 17.38
N GLN A 55 5.37 -4.54 17.17
CA GLN A 55 5.12 -5.97 17.10
C GLN A 55 4.36 -6.28 15.82
N ASP A 56 5.08 -6.35 14.70
CA ASP A 56 4.47 -6.64 13.43
C ASP A 56 5.37 -7.50 12.55
N GLN A 57 4.79 -8.02 11.49
CA GLN A 57 5.48 -8.72 10.43
C GLN A 57 5.26 -7.95 9.14
N GLN A 58 6.27 -7.92 8.28
CA GLN A 58 6.23 -7.12 7.06
C GLN A 58 6.70 -7.93 5.86
N TYR A 59 6.03 -7.70 4.73
CA TYR A 59 6.51 -8.13 3.43
C TYR A 59 6.84 -6.89 2.59
N PHE A 60 8.04 -6.85 2.02
CA PHE A 60 8.46 -5.76 1.16
C PHE A 60 8.31 -6.13 -0.31
N ALA A 61 7.45 -5.39 -1.01
CA ALA A 61 7.28 -5.47 -2.45
C ALA A 61 8.15 -4.37 -3.08
N ALA A 62 9.30 -4.75 -3.58
CA ALA A 62 10.32 -3.83 -4.11
C ALA A 62 10.70 -4.24 -5.53
N PRO A 63 11.49 -3.41 -6.26
CA PRO A 63 11.88 -3.77 -7.62
C PRO A 63 12.63 -5.09 -7.75
N PHE A 64 13.41 -5.50 -6.74
CA PHE A 64 14.19 -6.72 -6.82
C PHE A 64 13.33 -7.99 -6.84
N ASN A 65 12.10 -7.94 -6.33
CA ASN A 65 11.19 -9.09 -6.31
C ASN A 65 9.88 -8.81 -7.05
N LEU A 66 9.93 -7.96 -8.08
CA LEU A 66 8.78 -7.53 -8.84
C LEU A 66 7.97 -8.71 -9.41
N ASP A 67 8.64 -9.72 -9.92
CA ASP A 67 8.01 -10.89 -10.50
C ASP A 67 7.17 -11.69 -9.48
N VAL A 68 7.45 -11.55 -8.21
CA VAL A 68 6.74 -12.25 -7.15
C VAL A 68 5.39 -11.58 -6.83
N TRP A 69 5.37 -10.25 -6.78
CA TRP A 69 4.20 -9.54 -6.26
C TRP A 69 3.40 -8.77 -7.30
N TRP A 70 3.93 -8.55 -8.49
CA TRP A 70 3.31 -7.64 -9.46
C TRP A 70 1.87 -8.02 -9.79
N GLU A 71 1.64 -9.30 -10.16
CA GLU A 71 0.30 -9.74 -10.55
C GLU A 71 -0.71 -9.64 -9.41
N SER A 72 -0.27 -9.85 -8.18
CA SER A 72 -1.16 -9.78 -7.02
C SER A 72 -1.53 -8.36 -6.64
N LEU A 73 -0.59 -7.42 -6.73
CA LEU A 73 -0.79 -6.04 -6.27
C LEU A 73 -1.12 -5.05 -7.37
N LYS A 74 -0.98 -5.44 -8.63
CA LYS A 74 -1.21 -4.56 -9.77
C LYS A 74 -2.60 -3.90 -9.76
N PRO A 75 -3.71 -4.63 -9.54
CA PRO A 75 -5.03 -3.99 -9.52
C PRO A 75 -5.17 -2.96 -8.41
N MET A 76 -4.64 -3.25 -7.23
CA MET A 76 -4.65 -2.32 -6.11
C MET A 76 -3.85 -1.06 -6.44
N MET A 77 -2.68 -1.22 -7.05
CA MET A 77 -1.83 -0.09 -7.42
C MET A 77 -2.49 0.80 -8.46
N PHE A 78 -3.16 0.22 -9.45
CA PHE A 78 -3.92 0.98 -10.44
C PHE A 78 -5.01 1.82 -9.77
N ASN A 79 -5.76 1.22 -8.87
CA ASN A 79 -6.83 1.91 -8.18
C ASN A 79 -6.29 3.00 -7.25
N PHE A 80 -5.18 2.74 -6.59
CA PHE A 80 -4.51 3.76 -5.80
C PHE A 80 -4.06 4.92 -6.67
N ASP A 81 -3.50 4.64 -7.83
CA ASP A 81 -3.03 5.66 -8.75
C ASP A 81 -4.17 6.56 -9.23
N LEU A 82 -5.33 5.97 -9.52
CA LEU A 82 -6.52 6.75 -9.87
C LEU A 82 -6.90 7.72 -8.74
N ALA A 83 -6.90 7.24 -7.51
CA ALA A 83 -7.22 8.06 -6.35
C ALA A 83 -6.18 9.16 -6.14
N TRP A 84 -4.91 8.82 -6.26
CA TRP A 84 -3.81 9.76 -6.09
C TRP A 84 -3.85 10.88 -7.14
N ASN A 85 -4.06 10.52 -8.39
CA ASN A 85 -4.16 11.51 -9.47
C ASN A 85 -5.35 12.44 -9.28
N HIS A 86 -6.47 11.92 -8.84
CA HIS A 86 -7.63 12.73 -8.51
C HIS A 86 -7.33 13.68 -7.36
N TYR A 87 -6.71 13.18 -6.31
CA TYR A 87 -6.37 13.98 -5.13
C TYR A 87 -5.42 15.12 -5.47
N THR A 88 -4.33 14.81 -6.15
CA THR A 88 -3.30 15.83 -6.48
C THR A 88 -3.86 16.91 -7.40
N LYS A 89 -4.72 16.53 -8.34
CA LYS A 89 -5.34 17.46 -9.27
C LYS A 89 -6.34 18.39 -8.57
N ASN A 90 -7.12 17.86 -7.63
CA ASN A 90 -8.20 18.62 -7.00
C ASN A 90 -7.78 19.38 -5.75
N THR A 91 -6.61 19.11 -5.21
CA THR A 91 -6.05 19.86 -4.08
C THR A 91 -4.95 20.85 -4.48
N GLY A 92 -4.55 20.83 -5.75
CA GLY A 92 -3.43 21.66 -6.22
C GLY A 92 -2.06 21.11 -5.86
N ALA A 93 -1.99 19.90 -5.31
CA ALA A 93 -0.70 19.31 -4.93
C ALA A 93 0.20 19.11 -6.14
N SER A 94 -0.36 18.82 -7.32
CA SER A 94 0.41 18.67 -8.55
C SER A 94 1.07 19.99 -8.99
N ASP A 95 0.48 21.14 -8.64
CA ASP A 95 1.02 22.45 -8.96
C ASP A 95 2.08 22.88 -7.94
N ALA A 96 1.98 22.36 -6.71
CA ALA A 96 2.91 22.67 -5.63
C ALA A 96 4.28 21.98 -5.82
N TYR A 97 4.29 20.84 -6.50
CA TYR A 97 5.49 20.03 -6.70
C TYR A 97 5.80 19.95 -8.19
N ARG A 98 7.03 20.29 -8.56
CA ARG A 98 7.46 20.30 -9.97
C ARG A 98 7.93 18.94 -10.47
N VAL A 99 8.10 17.98 -9.58
CA VAL A 99 8.54 16.63 -9.95
C VAL A 99 7.45 15.64 -9.61
N PRO A 100 7.24 14.61 -10.44
CA PRO A 100 6.23 13.60 -10.14
C PRO A 100 6.62 12.78 -8.91
N PHE A 101 5.59 12.28 -8.21
CA PHE A 101 5.79 11.36 -7.09
C PHE A 101 5.99 9.95 -7.63
N HIS A 102 6.91 9.22 -7.02
CA HIS A 102 7.21 7.84 -7.38
C HIS A 102 7.20 6.95 -6.16
N PHE A 103 6.80 5.70 -6.36
CA PHE A 103 6.96 4.66 -5.36
C PHE A 103 8.36 4.05 -5.50
N THR A 104 9.03 3.84 -4.38
CA THR A 104 10.26 3.06 -4.37
C THR A 104 9.97 1.62 -3.99
N ASP A 105 9.06 1.41 -3.06
CA ASP A 105 8.64 0.09 -2.61
C ASP A 105 7.29 0.18 -1.92
N LEU A 106 6.67 -0.96 -1.70
CA LEU A 106 5.45 -1.11 -0.93
C LEU A 106 5.71 -2.06 0.22
N LYS A 107 4.93 -1.91 1.26
CA LYS A 107 5.04 -2.76 2.43
C LYS A 107 3.66 -3.27 2.83
N ILE A 108 3.53 -4.59 2.98
CA ILE A 108 2.35 -5.18 3.58
C ILE A 108 2.70 -5.52 5.02
N GLN A 109 1.94 -4.97 5.94
CA GLN A 109 2.24 -5.06 7.36
C GLN A 109 1.10 -5.75 8.07
N LYS A 110 1.43 -6.81 8.82
CA LYS A 110 0.46 -7.52 9.65
C LYS A 110 0.76 -7.20 11.12
N THR A 111 -0.22 -6.62 11.77
CA THR A 111 -0.12 -6.26 13.19
C THR A 111 -0.83 -7.25 14.09
#